data_907ce0a2dad68168b32e10869757eedb
#
_entry.id   907ce0a2dad68168b32e10869757eedb
#
_cell.length_a   1.000
_cell.length_b   1.000
_cell.length_c   1.000
_cell.angle_alpha   90.00
_cell.angle_beta   90.00
_cell.angle_gamma   90.00
#
_symmetry.space_group_name_H-M   'P 1'
#
loop_
_entity.id
_entity.type
_entity.pdbx_description
1 polymer ?
#
loop_
_entity_poly.entity_id
_entity_poly.type
_entity_poly.pdbx_seq_one_letter_code
_entity_poly.pdbx_strand_id
1 'polypeptide(L)'
;MESKDDDYWNDSASKSFNFDEDDVAVLEIASNNNKRSLFGDDTASESNYSSGQRELPLHTIISDENLEIILQEQSRNEMTIPKGISLEEEVKLLRKKIQEFNYAPSAASVIRKLILGKPCSLEMFRSMAEKEQLLDEAIASGCGNAILKVTLFLDQTLKKKLFYTLLQTRPEAVHHYVNYLSLRLKVTECTDLLVFLGRHHDASLLQFSIFVCSTSNLDIKRQRLKKIYSDYFSQPGANTFYTQLVINYLNLLEYQTGELHSSGGSSKALAIQDKSVLETLNYVCGKYKWGDTSLQTNDNPFKLAEYHQVSQAQFEWVALNERARQQAWLDFDHIFERKAWLKLKQKSFKINIPIDRTILRLYSLHAPDPVLNTFLAKLEDPHRRLALARKVNSKHGIVDALVLLKDRAELENYRNSLDTGTEERLYAENALKSLNNKWKSDAMKLIK
;
A
#
# COMPACT_ATOMS: atom_id res chain seq x y z
N MET A 1 34.76 56.69 1.47
CA MET A 1 33.43 56.10 1.21
C MET A 1 33.68 54.90 0.35
N GLU A 2 34.02 53.78 1.01
CA GLU A 2 34.24 52.48 0.38
C GLU A 2 32.96 51.67 0.54
N SER A 3 32.53 51.04 -0.55
CA SER A 3 31.26 50.33 -0.68
C SER A 3 31.30 49.00 0.06
N LYS A 4 30.34 48.84 0.95
CA LYS A 4 30.06 47.59 1.72
C LYS A 4 29.11 46.64 0.96
N ASP A 5 29.42 46.26 -0.26
CA ASP A 5 28.52 45.40 -1.05
C ASP A 5 29.14 44.06 -1.50
N ASP A 6 30.36 43.72 -1.07
CA ASP A 6 31.03 42.48 -1.53
C ASP A 6 30.94 41.29 -0.57
N ASP A 7 30.36 41.47 0.64
CA ASP A 7 30.31 40.37 1.64
C ASP A 7 29.07 39.47 1.54
N TYR A 8 28.10 39.78 0.67
CA TYR A 8 26.87 38.98 0.55
C TYR A 8 27.08 37.65 -0.17
N TRP A 9 28.14 37.51 -0.95
CA TRP A 9 28.40 36.27 -1.72
C TRP A 9 29.37 35.30 -1.05
N ASN A 10 30.07 35.72 0.01
CA ASN A 10 31.02 34.87 0.72
C ASN A 10 30.47 34.12 1.93
N ASP A 11 29.29 34.47 2.41
CA ASP A 11 28.67 33.83 3.59
C ASP A 11 27.91 32.54 3.27
N SER A 12 27.76 32.16 1.98
CA SER A 12 27.10 30.92 1.56
C SER A 12 28.02 29.70 1.56
N ALA A 13 29.33 29.86 1.81
CA ALA A 13 30.28 28.74 1.79
C ALA A 13 30.42 27.98 3.13
N SER A 14 29.85 28.50 4.24
CA SER A 14 30.00 27.88 5.56
C SER A 14 28.78 27.17 6.13
N LYS A 15 27.68 27.11 5.35
CA LYS A 15 26.50 26.26 5.69
C LYS A 15 26.16 25.32 4.53
N SER A 16 27.14 24.58 4.07
CA SER A 16 26.92 23.36 3.31
C SER A 16 26.24 22.38 4.22
N PHE A 17 24.94 22.18 4.02
CA PHE A 17 24.22 21.05 4.59
C PHE A 17 24.87 19.79 4.03
N ASN A 18 25.63 19.09 4.85
CA ASN A 18 26.20 17.79 4.53
C ASN A 18 25.06 16.76 4.56
N PHE A 19 24.38 16.57 3.42
CA PHE A 19 23.38 15.52 3.23
C PHE A 19 24.01 14.15 3.02
N ASP A 20 25.34 14.08 2.82
CA ASP A 20 26.02 12.86 2.40
C ASP A 20 26.24 11.83 3.52
N GLU A 21 26.27 12.26 4.80
CA GLU A 21 26.49 11.32 5.92
C GLU A 21 25.21 10.63 6.39
N ASP A 22 24.05 11.31 6.32
CA ASP A 22 22.78 10.71 6.77
C ASP A 22 22.14 9.80 5.71
N ASP A 23 22.31 10.10 4.42
CA ASP A 23 21.74 9.30 3.34
C ASP A 23 22.51 7.99 3.10
N VAL A 24 23.83 7.98 3.32
CA VAL A 24 24.63 6.76 3.23
C VAL A 24 24.30 5.79 4.35
N ALA A 25 24.06 6.30 5.57
CA ALA A 25 23.66 5.45 6.71
C ALA A 25 22.26 4.84 6.52
N VAL A 26 21.32 5.55 5.87
CA VAL A 26 19.98 5.04 5.57
C VAL A 26 20.00 3.98 4.47
N LEU A 27 20.87 4.13 3.47
CA LEU A 27 21.04 3.15 2.39
C LEU A 27 21.76 1.88 2.87
N GLU A 28 22.73 2.01 3.78
CA GLU A 28 23.41 0.83 4.37
C GLU A 28 22.49 0.04 5.30
N ILE A 29 21.60 0.69 6.07
CA ILE A 29 20.62 0.00 6.92
C ILE A 29 19.55 -0.70 6.06
N ALA A 30 19.12 -0.10 4.94
CA ALA A 30 18.20 -0.74 4.00
C ALA A 30 18.85 -1.92 3.26
N SER A 31 20.15 -1.85 2.97
CA SER A 31 20.91 -2.92 2.30
C SER A 31 21.14 -4.13 3.19
N ASN A 32 21.26 -3.95 4.51
CA ASN A 32 21.51 -5.07 5.43
C ASN A 32 20.25 -5.83 5.88
N ASN A 33 19.05 -5.26 5.74
CA ASN A 33 17.81 -5.92 6.16
C ASN A 33 16.98 -6.54 5.04
N ASN A 34 17.33 -6.35 3.77
CA ASN A 34 16.62 -6.92 2.64
C ASN A 34 17.53 -7.72 1.71
N LYS A 35 18.20 -8.75 2.25
CA LYS A 35 18.76 -9.85 1.43
C LYS A 35 17.65 -10.84 1.04
N ARG A 36 16.58 -10.36 0.45
CA ARG A 36 15.74 -11.15 -0.45
C ARG A 36 15.74 -10.41 -1.79
N SER A 37 16.75 -10.75 -2.59
CA SER A 37 16.82 -10.43 -4.00
C SER A 37 15.52 -10.87 -4.67
N LEU A 38 14.87 -9.95 -5.36
CA LEU A 38 13.69 -10.23 -6.19
C LEU A 38 14.08 -10.98 -7.48
N PHE A 39 15.37 -11.15 -7.70
CA PHE A 39 15.97 -11.98 -8.74
C PHE A 39 16.76 -13.05 -8.00
N GLY A 40 16.35 -14.30 -8.15
CA GLY A 40 16.97 -15.44 -7.52
C GLY A 40 18.49 -15.37 -7.62
N ASP A 41 19.14 -15.29 -6.47
CA ASP A 41 20.57 -15.41 -6.35
C ASP A 41 20.86 -16.91 -6.37
N ASP A 42 21.02 -17.44 -7.58
CA ASP A 42 21.67 -18.73 -7.80
C ASP A 42 23.16 -18.58 -7.48
N THR A 43 23.49 -18.51 -6.19
CA THR A 43 24.84 -18.80 -5.73
C THR A 43 25.09 -20.29 -5.87
N ALA A 44 25.18 -20.74 -7.12
CA ALA A 44 25.79 -21.98 -7.45
C ALA A 44 27.28 -21.72 -7.65
N SER A 45 28.06 -22.21 -6.69
CA SER A 45 29.43 -22.69 -6.83
C SER A 45 30.35 -21.90 -7.78
N GLU A 46 31.32 -21.20 -7.21
CA GLU A 46 32.56 -20.89 -7.86
C GLU A 46 33.20 -22.18 -8.43
N SER A 47 32.83 -22.50 -9.64
CA SER A 47 33.58 -23.41 -10.47
C SER A 47 34.30 -22.59 -11.53
N ASN A 48 35.62 -22.63 -11.48
CA ASN A 48 36.60 -22.21 -12.47
C ASN A 48 36.07 -22.08 -13.89
N TYR A 49 35.64 -20.88 -14.27
CA TYR A 49 35.50 -20.50 -15.66
C TYR A 49 36.83 -19.90 -16.10
N SER A 50 37.69 -20.77 -16.66
CA SER A 50 38.75 -20.33 -17.55
C SER A 50 38.13 -19.41 -18.61
N SER A 51 38.73 -18.26 -18.82
CA SER A 51 38.44 -17.23 -19.79
C SER A 51 38.48 -17.78 -21.22
N GLY A 52 37.38 -18.38 -21.64
CA GLY A 52 37.03 -18.59 -23.02
C GLY A 52 35.74 -17.81 -23.27
N GLN A 53 35.88 -16.55 -23.63
CA GLN A 53 34.77 -15.79 -24.20
C GLN A 53 34.32 -16.55 -25.44
N ARG A 54 33.26 -17.35 -25.32
CA ARG A 54 32.49 -17.77 -26.47
C ARG A 54 31.65 -16.55 -26.85
N GLU A 55 32.26 -15.67 -27.64
CA GLU A 55 31.50 -14.68 -28.39
C GLU A 55 30.48 -15.47 -29.20
N LEU A 56 29.21 -15.33 -28.82
CA LEU A 56 28.10 -15.82 -29.64
C LEU A 56 28.20 -15.09 -30.99
N PRO A 57 28.38 -15.79 -32.11
CA PRO A 57 28.53 -15.12 -33.39
C PRO A 57 27.28 -14.31 -33.68
N LEU A 58 27.46 -13.06 -34.12
CA LEU A 58 26.39 -12.09 -34.37
C LEU A 58 25.21 -12.62 -35.23
N HIS A 59 25.50 -13.58 -36.12
CA HIS A 59 24.48 -14.23 -36.96
C HIS A 59 23.51 -15.14 -36.16
N THR A 60 23.82 -15.50 -34.90
CA THR A 60 22.86 -16.23 -34.06
C THR A 60 21.82 -15.29 -33.37
N ILE A 61 22.09 -13.98 -33.35
CA ILE A 61 21.24 -12.97 -32.72
C ILE A 61 20.50 -12.14 -33.76
N ILE A 62 21.11 -11.88 -34.92
CA ILE A 62 20.58 -11.04 -35.99
C ILE A 62 20.67 -11.84 -37.29
N SER A 63 19.58 -11.88 -38.08
CA SER A 63 19.62 -12.54 -39.41
C SER A 63 20.63 -11.87 -40.31
N ASP A 64 21.28 -12.67 -41.19
CA ASP A 64 22.33 -12.20 -42.09
C ASP A 64 21.85 -11.06 -43.00
N GLU A 65 20.56 -11.06 -43.39
CA GLU A 65 19.94 -9.98 -44.17
C GLU A 65 19.89 -8.65 -43.38
N ASN A 66 19.56 -8.70 -42.09
CA ASN A 66 19.55 -7.52 -41.25
C ASN A 66 20.98 -7.03 -40.93
N LEU A 67 21.93 -7.95 -40.83
CA LEU A 67 23.32 -7.62 -40.63
C LEU A 67 23.91 -6.91 -41.88
N GLU A 68 23.59 -7.39 -43.07
CA GLU A 68 23.97 -6.71 -44.33
C GLU A 68 23.35 -5.32 -44.45
N ILE A 69 22.09 -5.14 -44.06
CA ILE A 69 21.43 -3.82 -44.08
C ILE A 69 22.12 -2.87 -43.09
N ILE A 70 22.51 -3.34 -41.91
CA ILE A 70 23.22 -2.53 -40.89
C ILE A 70 24.62 -2.15 -41.41
N LEU A 71 25.35 -3.10 -41.99
CA LEU A 71 26.68 -2.86 -42.56
C LEU A 71 26.63 -1.93 -43.75
N GLN A 72 25.62 -2.06 -44.64
CA GLN A 72 25.43 -1.15 -45.78
C GLN A 72 25.03 0.26 -45.30
N GLU A 73 24.26 0.42 -44.21
CA GLU A 73 23.96 1.73 -43.65
C GLU A 73 25.20 2.35 -42.98
N GLN A 74 26.07 1.58 -42.36
CA GLN A 74 27.35 2.06 -41.80
C GLN A 74 28.31 2.51 -42.91
N SER A 75 28.45 1.72 -44.01
CA SER A 75 29.31 2.11 -45.11
C SER A 75 28.78 3.30 -45.92
N ARG A 76 27.46 3.58 -45.86
CA ARG A 76 26.88 4.84 -46.39
C ARG A 76 27.21 6.07 -45.52
N ASN A 77 27.54 5.88 -44.25
CA ASN A 77 27.92 6.96 -43.33
C ASN A 77 29.44 7.20 -43.30
N GLU A 78 30.28 6.30 -43.84
CA GLU A 78 31.71 6.57 -44.01
C GLU A 78 31.90 7.60 -45.13
N MET A 79 32.75 8.57 -44.86
CA MET A 79 33.10 9.63 -45.78
C MET A 79 33.93 9.08 -46.94
N THR A 80 33.30 8.36 -47.84
CA THR A 80 33.97 8.01 -49.11
C THR A 80 33.75 9.17 -50.06
N ILE A 81 34.78 10.01 -50.20
CA ILE A 81 34.87 10.96 -51.28
C ILE A 81 35.08 10.14 -52.56
N PRO A 82 34.19 10.22 -53.58
CA PRO A 82 34.36 9.47 -54.80
C PRO A 82 35.71 9.89 -55.44
N LYS A 83 36.56 8.93 -55.69
CA LYS A 83 37.84 9.19 -56.38
C LYS A 83 37.58 9.64 -57.83
N GLY A 84 37.95 10.87 -58.20
CA GLY A 84 37.87 11.37 -59.56
C GLY A 84 36.98 12.61 -59.77
N ILE A 85 36.57 13.29 -58.70
CA ILE A 85 35.82 14.54 -58.72
C ILE A 85 36.76 15.73 -58.87
N SER A 86 36.35 16.80 -59.55
CA SER A 86 37.10 18.02 -59.64
C SER A 86 37.28 18.67 -58.21
N LEU A 87 38.39 19.34 -57.99
CA LEU A 87 38.69 20.03 -56.74
C LEU A 87 37.55 20.97 -56.26
N GLU A 88 36.87 21.61 -57.23
CA GLU A 88 35.74 22.52 -56.93
C GLU A 88 34.52 21.76 -56.43
N GLU A 89 34.22 20.58 -56.99
CA GLU A 89 33.11 19.72 -56.56
C GLU A 89 33.41 19.09 -55.23
N GLU A 90 34.66 18.70 -54.97
CA GLU A 90 35.10 18.19 -53.68
C GLU A 90 34.93 19.24 -52.58
N VAL A 91 35.37 20.48 -52.80
CA VAL A 91 35.16 21.60 -51.88
C VAL A 91 33.68 21.89 -51.65
N LYS A 92 32.84 21.80 -52.69
CA LYS A 92 31.42 22.01 -52.57
C LYS A 92 30.73 20.88 -51.75
N LEU A 93 31.16 19.67 -51.92
CA LEU A 93 30.68 18.49 -51.19
C LEU A 93 31.12 18.52 -49.73
N LEU A 94 32.38 18.92 -49.46
CA LEU A 94 32.89 19.11 -48.11
C LEU A 94 32.17 20.28 -47.43
N ARG A 95 31.95 21.39 -48.09
CA ARG A 95 31.17 22.50 -47.49
C ARG A 95 29.73 22.10 -47.19
N LYS A 96 29.08 21.33 -48.06
CA LYS A 96 27.76 20.81 -47.82
C LYS A 96 27.75 19.86 -46.61
N LYS A 97 28.71 18.98 -46.47
CA LYS A 97 28.86 18.08 -45.30
C LYS A 97 29.15 18.88 -44.03
N ILE A 98 30.01 19.87 -44.07
CA ILE A 98 30.28 20.75 -42.92
C ILE A 98 29.01 21.53 -42.52
N GLN A 99 28.22 21.97 -43.45
CA GLN A 99 26.91 22.56 -43.18
C GLN A 99 25.93 21.57 -42.56
N GLU A 100 25.85 20.35 -43.08
CA GLU A 100 25.04 19.27 -42.52
C GLU A 100 25.49 18.89 -41.09
N PHE A 101 26.81 18.98 -40.77
CA PHE A 101 27.33 18.80 -39.43
C PHE A 101 27.07 19.99 -38.48
N ASN A 102 26.93 21.18 -39.00
CA ASN A 102 26.72 22.40 -38.20
C ASN A 102 25.23 22.67 -37.94
N TYR A 103 24.33 22.12 -38.72
CA TYR A 103 22.88 22.29 -38.54
C TYR A 103 22.25 21.08 -37.85
N ALA A 104 21.42 21.36 -36.87
CA ALA A 104 20.64 20.31 -36.24
C ALA A 104 19.72 19.65 -37.29
N PRO A 105 19.66 18.31 -37.36
CA PRO A 105 18.70 17.61 -38.23
C PRO A 105 17.27 17.98 -37.82
N SER A 106 16.30 17.79 -38.72
CA SER A 106 14.90 18.10 -38.39
C SER A 106 14.45 17.28 -37.17
N ALA A 107 13.80 17.91 -36.20
CA ALA A 107 13.34 17.29 -34.96
C ALA A 107 12.49 16.02 -35.24
N ALA A 108 11.57 16.11 -36.22
CA ALA A 108 10.73 14.99 -36.62
C ALA A 108 11.53 13.75 -37.12
N SER A 109 12.65 13.98 -37.86
CA SER A 109 13.48 12.89 -38.34
C SER A 109 14.24 12.20 -37.21
N VAL A 110 14.71 12.98 -36.21
CA VAL A 110 15.40 12.46 -35.03
C VAL A 110 14.45 11.67 -34.14
N ILE A 111 13.24 12.20 -33.90
CA ILE A 111 12.22 11.48 -33.13
C ILE A 111 11.83 10.16 -33.78
N ARG A 112 11.68 10.15 -35.12
CA ARG A 112 11.44 8.90 -35.86
C ARG A 112 12.56 7.89 -35.70
N LYS A 113 13.84 8.33 -35.72
CA LYS A 113 14.99 7.44 -35.43
C LYS A 113 14.96 6.92 -34.00
N LEU A 114 14.63 7.77 -33.02
CA LEU A 114 14.47 7.37 -31.62
C LEU A 114 13.40 6.28 -31.43
N ILE A 115 12.24 6.44 -32.09
CA ILE A 115 11.14 5.48 -32.03
C ILE A 115 11.56 4.13 -32.64
N LEU A 116 12.31 4.16 -33.74
CA LEU A 116 12.82 2.99 -34.43
C LEU A 116 14.05 2.35 -33.74
N GLY A 117 14.50 2.92 -32.62
CA GLY A 117 15.69 2.42 -31.90
C GLY A 117 17.02 2.67 -32.64
N LYS A 118 17.00 3.48 -33.71
CA LYS A 118 18.22 3.81 -34.46
C LYS A 118 19.11 4.78 -33.68
N PRO A 119 20.44 4.63 -33.77
CA PRO A 119 21.36 5.54 -33.10
C PRO A 119 21.21 6.97 -33.63
N CYS A 120 21.06 7.94 -32.75
CA CYS A 120 21.01 9.35 -33.08
C CYS A 120 21.57 10.17 -31.90
N SER A 121 22.32 11.24 -32.23
CA SER A 121 22.81 12.19 -31.24
C SER A 121 21.84 13.35 -31.11
N LEU A 122 21.56 13.74 -29.86
CA LEU A 122 20.75 14.92 -29.54
C LEU A 122 21.61 16.17 -29.31
N GLU A 123 22.94 16.06 -29.24
CA GLU A 123 23.88 17.12 -28.93
C GLU A 123 23.90 18.25 -29.97
N MET A 124 23.38 17.98 -31.17
CA MET A 124 23.25 18.95 -32.24
C MET A 124 22.21 20.06 -31.95
N PHE A 125 21.23 19.75 -31.08
CA PHE A 125 20.20 20.71 -30.67
C PHE A 125 20.74 21.62 -29.57
N ARG A 126 21.34 22.74 -29.96
CA ARG A 126 22.05 23.63 -29.04
C ARG A 126 21.20 24.84 -28.61
N SER A 127 20.40 25.40 -29.53
CA SER A 127 19.55 26.56 -29.23
C SER A 127 18.31 26.14 -28.41
N MET A 128 17.77 27.10 -27.65
CA MET A 128 16.55 26.86 -26.86
C MET A 128 15.38 26.53 -27.76
N ALA A 129 15.19 27.23 -28.86
CA ALA A 129 14.11 27.00 -29.81
C ALA A 129 14.16 25.61 -30.44
N GLU A 130 15.34 25.10 -30.81
CA GLU A 130 15.53 23.76 -31.31
C GLU A 130 15.18 22.70 -30.26
N LYS A 131 15.57 22.93 -29.00
CA LYS A 131 15.25 22.05 -27.87
C LYS A 131 13.76 22.00 -27.58
N GLU A 132 13.08 23.13 -27.61
CA GLU A 132 11.62 23.21 -27.47
C GLU A 132 10.93 22.45 -28.59
N GLN A 133 11.31 22.70 -29.85
CA GLN A 133 10.75 21.99 -30.99
C GLN A 133 10.99 20.48 -30.92
N LEU A 134 12.18 20.05 -30.45
CA LEU A 134 12.48 18.63 -30.28
C LEU A 134 11.56 17.98 -29.25
N LEU A 135 11.29 18.66 -28.12
CA LEU A 135 10.38 18.17 -27.09
C LEU A 135 8.94 18.12 -27.59
N ASP A 136 8.49 19.15 -28.31
CA ASP A 136 7.13 19.22 -28.84
C ASP A 136 6.89 18.12 -29.89
N GLU A 137 7.86 17.85 -30.75
CA GLU A 137 7.79 16.72 -31.70
C GLU A 137 7.81 15.36 -30.98
N ALA A 138 8.57 15.23 -29.88
CA ALA A 138 8.55 14.01 -29.09
C ALA A 138 7.17 13.78 -28.47
N ILE A 139 6.54 14.83 -27.93
CA ILE A 139 5.18 14.76 -27.35
C ILE A 139 4.17 14.44 -28.45
N ALA A 140 4.25 15.12 -29.61
CA ALA A 140 3.36 14.87 -30.75
C ALA A 140 3.43 13.42 -31.24
N SER A 141 4.58 12.76 -31.10
CA SER A 141 4.75 11.35 -31.47
C SER A 141 4.00 10.37 -30.58
N GLY A 142 3.60 10.77 -29.35
CA GLY A 142 2.96 9.92 -28.34
C GLY A 142 3.86 8.81 -27.78
N CYS A 143 5.15 8.76 -28.14
CA CYS A 143 6.07 7.71 -27.70
C CYS A 143 6.74 8.08 -26.38
N GLY A 144 6.34 7.45 -25.27
CA GLY A 144 6.89 7.72 -23.92
C GLY A 144 8.40 7.58 -23.83
N ASN A 145 9.02 6.63 -24.54
CA ASN A 145 10.46 6.47 -24.57
C ASN A 145 11.18 7.63 -25.28
N ALA A 146 10.61 8.15 -26.37
CA ALA A 146 11.16 9.30 -27.08
C ALA A 146 11.02 10.56 -26.20
N ILE A 147 9.85 10.78 -25.59
CA ILE A 147 9.60 11.88 -24.67
C ILE A 147 10.60 11.85 -23.52
N LEU A 148 10.76 10.70 -22.88
CA LEU A 148 11.68 10.55 -21.75
C LEU A 148 13.14 10.80 -22.15
N LYS A 149 13.60 10.22 -23.26
CA LYS A 149 14.98 10.45 -23.76
C LYS A 149 15.26 11.93 -24.03
N VAL A 150 14.34 12.61 -24.69
CA VAL A 150 14.47 14.06 -24.95
C VAL A 150 14.45 14.85 -23.64
N THR A 151 13.54 14.52 -22.72
CA THR A 151 13.43 15.18 -21.43
C THR A 151 14.73 15.03 -20.62
N LEU A 152 15.32 13.83 -20.58
CA LEU A 152 16.61 13.61 -19.91
C LEU A 152 17.76 14.38 -20.56
N PHE A 153 17.79 14.47 -21.87
CA PHE A 153 18.77 15.32 -22.59
C PHE A 153 18.61 16.79 -22.20
N LEU A 154 17.37 17.28 -22.08
CA LEU A 154 17.09 18.66 -21.67
C LEU A 154 17.50 18.90 -20.20
N ASP A 155 17.25 17.96 -19.32
CA ASP A 155 17.69 18.02 -17.92
C ASP A 155 19.21 18.17 -17.79
N GLN A 156 19.96 17.44 -18.60
CA GLN A 156 21.44 17.49 -18.61
C GLN A 156 22.01 18.75 -19.26
N THR A 157 21.28 19.36 -20.20
CA THR A 157 21.81 20.47 -21.02
C THR A 157 21.24 21.85 -20.70
N LEU A 158 20.23 21.93 -19.82
CA LEU A 158 19.59 23.17 -19.39
C LEU A 158 19.82 23.40 -17.89
N LYS A 159 19.85 24.67 -17.48
CA LYS A 159 19.76 24.99 -16.06
C LYS A 159 18.42 24.57 -15.50
N LYS A 160 18.38 24.03 -14.28
CA LYS A 160 17.16 23.49 -13.65
C LYS A 160 15.95 24.42 -13.74
N LYS A 161 16.13 25.71 -13.47
CA LYS A 161 15.02 26.67 -13.56
C LYS A 161 14.43 26.77 -14.97
N LEU A 162 15.27 26.84 -16.01
CA LEU A 162 14.81 26.87 -17.40
C LEU A 162 14.13 25.56 -17.81
N PHE A 163 14.70 24.45 -17.39
CA PHE A 163 14.13 23.12 -17.62
C PHE A 163 12.74 22.97 -16.99
N TYR A 164 12.57 23.37 -15.72
CA TYR A 164 11.27 23.32 -15.05
C TYR A 164 10.24 24.26 -15.66
N THR A 165 10.66 25.46 -16.09
CA THR A 165 9.77 26.38 -16.82
C THR A 165 9.31 25.79 -18.16
N LEU A 166 10.20 25.10 -18.87
CA LEU A 166 9.87 24.40 -20.11
C LEU A 166 8.86 23.27 -19.90
N LEU A 167 9.01 22.51 -18.81
CA LEU A 167 8.10 21.43 -18.45
C LEU A 167 6.73 21.92 -17.98
N GLN A 168 6.64 23.12 -17.42
CA GLN A 168 5.39 23.65 -16.85
C GLN A 168 4.23 23.68 -17.87
N THR A 169 4.53 23.88 -19.14
CA THR A 169 3.55 23.93 -20.24
C THR A 169 3.33 22.57 -20.92
N ARG A 170 4.02 21.50 -20.48
CA ARG A 170 4.07 20.19 -21.15
C ARG A 170 3.80 19.03 -20.19
N PRO A 171 2.53 18.81 -19.82
CA PRO A 171 2.15 17.82 -18.79
C PRO A 171 2.54 16.38 -19.10
N GLU A 172 2.58 16.00 -20.39
CA GLU A 172 2.99 14.65 -20.81
C GLU A 172 4.46 14.39 -20.48
N ALA A 173 5.32 15.35 -20.77
CA ALA A 173 6.74 15.26 -20.44
C ALA A 173 6.95 15.22 -18.92
N VAL A 174 6.20 16.03 -18.16
CA VAL A 174 6.21 15.99 -16.68
C VAL A 174 5.85 14.60 -16.18
N HIS A 175 4.77 14.00 -16.72
CA HIS A 175 4.31 12.67 -16.28
C HIS A 175 5.41 11.61 -16.46
N HIS A 176 6.02 11.54 -17.63
CA HIS A 176 7.10 10.57 -17.90
C HIS A 176 8.35 10.84 -17.05
N TYR A 177 8.69 12.11 -16.83
CA TYR A 177 9.88 12.48 -16.05
C TYR A 177 9.66 12.21 -14.55
N VAL A 178 8.50 12.56 -13.98
CA VAL A 178 8.15 12.24 -12.59
C VAL A 178 8.18 10.72 -12.34
N ASN A 179 7.61 9.93 -13.25
CA ASN A 179 7.68 8.47 -13.15
C ASN A 179 9.12 7.96 -13.18
N TYR A 180 9.97 8.51 -14.05
CA TYR A 180 11.39 8.16 -14.10
C TYR A 180 12.12 8.49 -12.79
N LEU A 181 11.93 9.70 -12.25
CA LEU A 181 12.53 10.12 -10.98
C LEU A 181 12.07 9.24 -9.82
N SER A 182 10.78 8.92 -9.77
CA SER A 182 10.20 8.05 -8.75
C SER A 182 10.78 6.64 -8.79
N LEU A 183 10.92 6.04 -9.99
CA LEU A 183 11.51 4.72 -10.17
C LEU A 183 13.01 4.69 -9.83
N ARG A 184 13.71 5.81 -10.02
CA ARG A 184 15.12 5.97 -9.67
C ARG A 184 15.34 6.41 -8.22
N LEU A 185 14.26 6.56 -7.43
CA LEU A 185 14.30 7.04 -6.05
C LEU A 185 14.97 8.42 -5.88
N LYS A 186 14.96 9.26 -6.93
CA LYS A 186 15.46 10.63 -6.90
C LYS A 186 14.41 11.57 -6.27
N VAL A 187 14.17 11.36 -4.97
CA VAL A 187 13.05 11.97 -4.24
C VAL A 187 13.14 13.49 -4.21
N THR A 188 14.32 14.03 -3.91
CA THR A 188 14.56 15.47 -3.81
C THR A 188 14.28 16.16 -5.14
N GLU A 189 14.86 15.67 -6.24
CA GLU A 189 14.63 16.22 -7.58
C GLU A 189 13.14 16.16 -7.97
N CYS A 190 12.48 15.04 -7.65
CA CYS A 190 11.06 14.86 -7.92
C CYS A 190 10.19 15.83 -7.09
N THR A 191 10.51 15.99 -5.81
CA THR A 191 9.79 16.91 -4.91
C THR A 191 9.97 18.35 -5.36
N ASP A 192 11.20 18.77 -5.69
CA ASP A 192 11.49 20.12 -6.15
C ASP A 192 10.74 20.46 -7.44
N LEU A 193 10.70 19.52 -8.39
CA LEU A 193 9.92 19.68 -9.61
C LEU A 193 8.42 19.81 -9.31
N LEU A 194 7.86 18.95 -8.49
CA LEU A 194 6.44 18.97 -8.15
C LEU A 194 6.05 20.26 -7.42
N VAL A 195 6.89 20.74 -6.50
CA VAL A 195 6.70 22.03 -5.81
C VAL A 195 6.76 23.20 -6.80
N PHE A 196 7.74 23.20 -7.71
CA PHE A 196 7.85 24.24 -8.75
C PHE A 196 6.61 24.29 -9.65
N LEU A 197 6.03 23.14 -9.97
CA LEU A 197 4.81 23.02 -10.77
C LEU A 197 3.52 23.34 -9.98
N GLY A 198 3.63 23.71 -8.69
CA GLY A 198 2.47 23.95 -7.82
C GLY A 198 1.73 22.66 -7.38
N ARG A 199 2.29 21.47 -7.64
CA ARG A 199 1.73 20.18 -7.27
C ARG A 199 2.16 19.77 -5.85
N HIS A 200 1.88 20.65 -4.88
CA HIS A 200 2.30 20.47 -3.49
C HIS A 200 1.74 19.18 -2.84
N HIS A 201 0.53 18.79 -3.21
CA HIS A 201 -0.08 17.56 -2.68
C HIS A 201 0.67 16.31 -3.14
N ASP A 202 1.06 16.26 -4.40
CA ASP A 202 1.79 15.10 -4.93
C ASP A 202 3.19 15.02 -4.32
N ALA A 203 3.86 16.17 -4.13
CA ALA A 203 5.14 16.25 -3.44
C ALA A 203 5.04 15.74 -1.99
N SER A 204 4.02 16.17 -1.26
CA SER A 204 3.80 15.78 0.13
C SER A 204 3.47 14.29 0.27
N LEU A 205 2.64 13.75 -0.62
CA LEU A 205 2.30 12.33 -0.64
C LEU A 205 3.50 11.44 -1.00
N LEU A 206 4.33 11.89 -1.93
CA LEU A 206 5.57 11.19 -2.29
C LEU A 206 6.50 11.10 -1.07
N GLN A 207 6.75 12.22 -0.40
CA GLN A 207 7.56 12.24 0.81
C GLN A 207 6.95 11.38 1.92
N PHE A 208 5.66 11.51 2.17
CA PHE A 208 4.96 10.69 3.16
C PHE A 208 5.15 9.19 2.89
N SER A 209 4.91 8.74 1.65
CA SER A 209 5.01 7.31 1.29
C SER A 209 6.43 6.76 1.46
N ILE A 210 7.44 7.53 1.08
CA ILE A 210 8.83 7.12 1.20
C ILE A 210 9.23 7.00 2.67
N PHE A 211 8.92 7.99 3.51
CA PHE A 211 9.28 7.96 4.93
C PHE A 211 8.54 6.86 5.70
N VAL A 212 7.29 6.59 5.34
CA VAL A 212 6.54 5.47 5.94
C VAL A 212 7.19 4.13 5.61
N CYS A 213 7.65 3.95 4.37
CA CYS A 213 8.23 2.68 3.93
C CYS A 213 9.70 2.48 4.33
N SER A 214 10.50 3.56 4.41
CA SER A 214 11.96 3.47 4.56
C SER A 214 12.46 3.43 6.00
N THR A 215 11.67 3.85 6.99
CA THR A 215 12.12 4.02 8.36
C THR A 215 11.47 3.00 9.28
N SER A 216 12.26 2.12 9.89
CA SER A 216 11.79 1.13 10.88
C SER A 216 11.76 1.66 12.31
N ASN A 217 12.58 2.67 12.64
CA ASN A 217 12.59 3.27 13.97
C ASN A 217 11.39 4.22 14.15
N LEU A 218 10.52 3.92 15.14
CA LEU A 218 9.29 4.67 15.38
C LEU A 218 9.52 6.13 15.77
N ASP A 219 10.54 6.42 16.57
CA ASP A 219 10.82 7.78 17.03
C ASP A 219 11.28 8.67 15.88
N ILE A 220 12.18 8.15 15.04
CA ILE A 220 12.65 8.84 13.85
C ILE A 220 11.49 9.03 12.87
N LYS A 221 10.69 7.98 12.65
CA LYS A 221 9.50 8.03 11.78
C LYS A 221 8.53 9.11 12.26
N ARG A 222 8.24 9.15 13.56
CA ARG A 222 7.35 10.15 14.16
C ARG A 222 7.89 11.58 14.00
N GLN A 223 9.17 11.82 14.27
CA GLN A 223 9.78 13.16 14.13
C GLN A 223 9.74 13.63 12.67
N ARG A 224 10.11 12.79 11.73
CA ARG A 224 10.07 13.11 10.29
C ARG A 224 8.65 13.37 9.80
N LEU A 225 7.69 12.56 10.23
CA LEU A 225 6.28 12.77 9.88
C LEU A 225 5.71 14.05 10.48
N LYS A 226 6.10 14.44 11.71
CA LYS A 226 5.74 15.74 12.29
C LYS A 226 6.28 16.88 11.44
N LYS A 227 7.51 16.78 10.95
CA LYS A 227 8.09 17.77 10.04
C LYS A 227 7.33 17.85 8.73
N ILE A 228 7.08 16.72 8.08
CA ILE A 228 6.27 16.67 6.84
C ILE A 228 4.88 17.24 7.05
N TYR A 229 4.25 16.94 8.19
CA TYR A 229 2.94 17.50 8.54
C TYR A 229 3.00 19.02 8.63
N SER A 230 3.99 19.59 9.34
CA SER A 230 4.15 21.04 9.48
C SER A 230 4.46 21.73 8.15
N ASP A 231 5.28 21.11 7.31
CA ASP A 231 5.77 21.71 6.08
C ASP A 231 4.73 21.69 4.95
N TYR A 232 3.89 20.65 4.88
CA TYR A 232 2.98 20.43 3.73
C TYR A 232 1.50 20.32 4.09
N PHE A 233 1.16 19.64 5.20
CA PHE A 233 -0.24 19.30 5.49
C PHE A 233 -0.96 20.28 6.42
N SER A 234 -0.22 21.10 7.15
CA SER A 234 -0.79 22.15 8.00
C SER A 234 -0.99 23.49 7.28
N GLN A 235 -0.54 23.60 6.02
CA GLN A 235 -0.61 24.84 5.25
C GLN A 235 -2.03 25.17 4.80
N PRO A 236 -2.39 26.48 4.66
CA PRO A 236 -3.66 26.88 4.09
C PRO A 236 -3.85 26.30 2.68
N GLY A 237 -5.00 25.65 2.43
CA GLY A 237 -5.30 24.99 1.16
C GLY A 237 -4.82 23.53 1.05
N ALA A 238 -4.23 22.98 2.10
CA ALA A 238 -3.95 21.55 2.15
C ALA A 238 -5.24 20.72 2.06
N ASN A 239 -5.15 19.57 1.39
CA ASN A 239 -6.29 18.67 1.28
C ASN A 239 -6.63 18.05 2.64
N THR A 240 -7.83 18.31 3.13
CA THR A 240 -8.30 17.90 4.46
C THR A 240 -8.27 16.38 4.65
N PHE A 241 -8.53 15.60 3.61
CA PHE A 241 -8.48 14.14 3.66
C PHE A 241 -7.06 13.63 3.95
N TYR A 242 -6.07 14.10 3.21
CA TYR A 242 -4.68 13.71 3.42
C TYR A 242 -4.12 14.23 4.74
N THR A 243 -4.50 15.44 5.12
CA THR A 243 -4.16 16.02 6.43
C THR A 243 -4.66 15.11 7.56
N GLN A 244 -5.92 14.68 7.49
CA GLN A 244 -6.51 13.79 8.50
C GLN A 244 -5.82 12.41 8.52
N LEU A 245 -5.48 11.88 7.35
CA LEU A 245 -4.74 10.61 7.25
C LEU A 245 -3.38 10.70 7.96
N VAL A 246 -2.62 11.77 7.72
CA VAL A 246 -1.30 11.97 8.36
C VAL A 246 -1.45 12.15 9.87
N ILE A 247 -2.45 12.94 10.33
CA ILE A 247 -2.74 13.11 11.76
C ILE A 247 -3.08 11.76 12.41
N ASN A 248 -3.98 11.00 11.80
CA ASN A 248 -4.39 9.70 12.34
C ASN A 248 -3.20 8.75 12.43
N TYR A 249 -2.32 8.75 11.43
CA TYR A 249 -1.13 7.93 11.46
C TYR A 249 -0.12 8.40 12.52
N LEU A 250 0.11 9.70 12.67
CA LEU A 250 0.95 10.25 13.74
C LEU A 250 0.45 9.83 15.13
N ASN A 251 -0.86 9.93 15.38
CA ASN A 251 -1.45 9.55 16.66
C ASN A 251 -1.35 8.04 16.91
N LEU A 252 -1.44 7.21 15.87
CA LEU A 252 -1.19 5.77 15.97
C LEU A 252 0.25 5.50 16.40
N LEU A 253 1.22 6.17 15.77
CA LEU A 253 2.64 6.04 16.12
C LEU A 253 2.94 6.56 17.55
N GLU A 254 2.28 7.65 17.96
CA GLU A 254 2.40 8.16 19.34
C GLU A 254 1.86 7.17 20.36
N TYR A 255 0.73 6.54 20.08
CA TYR A 255 0.19 5.47 20.93
C TYR A 255 1.16 4.28 21.01
N GLN A 256 1.65 3.76 19.88
CA GLN A 256 2.56 2.63 19.80
C GLN A 256 3.90 2.92 20.50
N THR A 257 4.43 4.13 20.32
CA THR A 257 5.67 4.57 21.01
C THR A 257 5.47 4.70 22.52
N GLY A 258 4.35 5.32 22.94
CA GLY A 258 4.00 5.44 24.36
C GLY A 258 3.84 4.09 25.04
N GLU A 259 3.21 3.12 24.36
CA GLU A 259 3.04 1.76 24.85
C GLU A 259 4.38 1.01 24.98
N LEU A 260 5.28 1.20 24.00
CA LEU A 260 6.62 0.63 24.05
C LEU A 260 7.44 1.14 25.24
N HIS A 261 7.38 2.45 25.49
CA HIS A 261 8.08 3.05 26.62
C HIS A 261 7.47 2.65 27.97
N SER A 262 6.13 2.66 28.09
CA SER A 262 5.42 2.32 29.33
C SER A 262 5.58 0.86 29.74
N SER A 263 5.70 -0.04 28.75
CA SER A 263 5.84 -1.48 28.99
C SER A 263 7.29 -1.95 29.15
N GLY A 264 8.26 -1.01 29.16
CA GLY A 264 9.69 -1.34 29.28
C GLY A 264 10.22 -2.21 28.14
N GLY A 265 9.65 -2.09 26.96
CA GLY A 265 10.07 -2.87 25.78
C GLY A 265 9.59 -4.32 25.80
N SER A 266 8.44 -4.61 26.41
CA SER A 266 7.91 -5.98 26.43
C SER A 266 7.75 -6.55 25.01
N SER A 267 7.91 -7.86 24.83
CA SER A 267 7.81 -8.53 23.54
C SER A 267 6.44 -8.30 22.87
N LYS A 268 5.39 -8.13 23.66
CA LYS A 268 4.03 -7.83 23.15
C LYS A 268 3.91 -6.40 22.63
N ALA A 269 4.55 -5.42 23.28
CA ALA A 269 4.58 -4.04 22.81
C ALA A 269 5.47 -3.88 21.55
N LEU A 270 6.57 -4.63 21.49
CA LEU A 270 7.39 -4.70 20.27
C LEU A 270 6.60 -5.29 19.09
N ALA A 271 5.68 -6.22 19.34
CA ALA A 271 4.87 -6.84 18.29
C ALA A 271 3.90 -5.88 17.61
N ILE A 272 3.53 -4.75 18.24
CA ILE A 272 2.64 -3.74 17.63
C ILE A 272 3.41 -2.59 16.96
N GLN A 273 4.73 -2.60 17.03
CA GLN A 273 5.56 -1.57 16.43
C GLN A 273 5.34 -1.52 14.91
N ASP A 274 4.99 -0.33 14.41
CA ASP A 274 4.72 -0.07 12.99
C ASP A 274 3.60 -0.95 12.40
N LYS A 275 2.67 -1.39 13.23
CA LYS A 275 1.52 -2.19 12.81
C LYS A 275 0.32 -1.32 12.49
N SER A 276 -0.63 -1.90 11.76
CA SER A 276 -1.88 -1.24 11.40
C SER A 276 -2.74 -0.89 12.63
N VAL A 277 -3.73 -0.02 12.42
CA VAL A 277 -4.74 0.32 13.44
C VAL A 277 -5.44 -0.94 13.96
N LEU A 278 -5.79 -1.88 13.07
CA LEU A 278 -6.51 -3.10 13.48
C LEU A 278 -5.63 -4.06 14.28
N GLU A 279 -4.34 -4.18 13.98
CA GLU A 279 -3.41 -4.97 14.77
C GLU A 279 -3.15 -4.33 16.14
N THR A 280 -3.02 -3.00 16.19
CA THR A 280 -2.92 -2.25 17.44
C THR A 280 -4.20 -2.41 18.27
N LEU A 281 -5.38 -2.32 17.64
CA LEU A 281 -6.67 -2.55 18.28
C LEU A 281 -6.78 -3.97 18.84
N ASN A 282 -6.30 -4.97 18.11
CA ASN A 282 -6.26 -6.35 18.59
C ASN A 282 -5.45 -6.48 19.89
N TYR A 283 -4.28 -5.85 19.93
CA TYR A 283 -3.45 -5.81 21.13
C TYR A 283 -4.17 -5.13 22.30
N VAL A 284 -4.79 -3.98 22.06
CA VAL A 284 -5.55 -3.24 23.08
C VAL A 284 -6.73 -4.06 23.59
N CYS A 285 -7.48 -4.73 22.72
CA CYS A 285 -8.57 -5.64 23.09
C CYS A 285 -8.09 -6.79 23.99
N GLY A 286 -6.87 -7.27 23.77
CA GLY A 286 -6.27 -8.32 24.59
C GLY A 286 -5.84 -7.87 25.98
N LYS A 287 -5.38 -6.62 26.08
CA LYS A 287 -4.90 -6.01 27.32
C LYS A 287 -6.05 -5.42 28.17
N TYR A 288 -7.12 -4.97 27.55
CA TYR A 288 -8.22 -4.26 28.22
C TYR A 288 -9.01 -5.16 29.16
N LYS A 289 -9.34 -4.61 30.34
CA LYS A 289 -10.20 -5.27 31.33
C LYS A 289 -11.65 -4.94 31.08
N TRP A 290 -12.36 -5.78 30.32
CA TRP A 290 -13.71 -5.54 29.83
C TRP A 290 -14.79 -5.39 30.90
N GLY A 291 -14.61 -5.99 32.07
CA GLY A 291 -15.55 -5.92 33.20
C GLY A 291 -15.38 -4.72 34.12
N ASP A 292 -14.29 -3.98 33.98
CA ASP A 292 -13.94 -2.91 34.93
C ASP A 292 -14.31 -1.54 34.36
N THR A 293 -15.45 -1.01 34.77
CA THR A 293 -15.96 0.32 34.36
C THR A 293 -15.26 1.48 35.06
N SER A 294 -14.46 1.23 36.09
CA SER A 294 -13.80 2.26 36.90
C SER A 294 -12.52 2.79 36.26
N LEU A 295 -11.91 2.05 35.33
CA LEU A 295 -10.66 2.40 34.70
C LEU A 295 -10.88 3.28 33.45
N GLN A 296 -10.81 4.59 33.63
CA GLN A 296 -10.62 5.55 32.53
C GLN A 296 -9.16 5.48 32.02
N THR A 297 -8.73 4.32 31.57
CA THR A 297 -7.38 4.19 31.01
C THR A 297 -7.34 4.67 29.56
N ASN A 298 -6.19 5.18 29.13
CA ASN A 298 -5.94 5.51 27.72
C ASN A 298 -6.02 4.27 26.81
N ASP A 299 -6.00 3.08 27.40
CA ASP A 299 -6.05 1.76 26.74
C ASP A 299 -7.49 1.29 26.45
N ASN A 300 -8.42 2.20 26.28
CA ASN A 300 -9.81 1.86 25.96
C ASN A 300 -9.96 1.53 24.46
N PRO A 301 -10.29 0.27 24.09
CA PRO A 301 -10.42 -0.14 22.69
C PRO A 301 -11.53 0.61 21.95
N PHE A 302 -12.60 1.03 22.63
CA PHE A 302 -13.68 1.81 22.02
C PHE A 302 -13.20 3.21 21.63
N LYS A 303 -12.43 3.89 22.49
CA LYS A 303 -11.86 5.21 22.18
C LYS A 303 -10.86 5.13 21.01
N LEU A 304 -10.00 4.10 21.00
CA LEU A 304 -9.06 3.90 19.90
C LEU A 304 -9.79 3.67 18.57
N ALA A 305 -10.83 2.85 18.58
CA ALA A 305 -11.63 2.57 17.39
C ALA A 305 -12.38 3.82 16.90
N GLU A 306 -12.98 4.60 17.81
CA GLU A 306 -13.68 5.85 17.49
C GLU A 306 -12.70 6.88 16.91
N TYR A 307 -11.57 7.08 17.54
CA TYR A 307 -10.54 8.03 17.11
C TYR A 307 -10.04 7.76 15.71
N HIS A 308 -9.76 6.48 15.40
CA HIS A 308 -9.27 6.05 14.08
C HIS A 308 -10.39 5.71 13.10
N GLN A 309 -11.65 6.03 13.42
CA GLN A 309 -12.82 5.80 12.57
C GLN A 309 -12.95 4.34 12.11
N VAL A 310 -12.57 3.38 12.97
CA VAL A 310 -12.75 1.96 12.71
C VAL A 310 -14.24 1.64 12.69
N SER A 311 -14.72 0.98 11.63
CA SER A 311 -16.12 0.62 11.54
C SER A 311 -16.52 -0.34 12.66
N GLN A 312 -17.78 -0.26 13.10
CA GLN A 312 -18.29 -1.12 14.18
C GLN A 312 -18.12 -2.61 13.87
N ALA A 313 -18.30 -3.00 12.61
CA ALA A 313 -18.11 -4.40 12.20
C ALA A 313 -16.65 -4.84 12.31
N GLN A 314 -15.69 -3.98 11.94
CA GLN A 314 -14.26 -4.25 12.11
C GLN A 314 -13.88 -4.35 13.59
N PHE A 315 -14.38 -3.42 14.41
CA PHE A 315 -14.17 -3.45 15.85
C PHE A 315 -14.67 -4.75 16.47
N GLU A 316 -15.94 -5.10 16.21
CA GLU A 316 -16.56 -6.33 16.74
C GLU A 316 -15.79 -7.59 16.30
N TRP A 317 -15.33 -7.63 15.05
CA TRP A 317 -14.56 -8.76 14.54
C TRP A 317 -13.20 -8.89 15.22
N VAL A 318 -12.47 -7.78 15.41
CA VAL A 318 -11.16 -7.79 16.10
C VAL A 318 -11.33 -8.18 17.57
N ALA A 319 -12.27 -7.54 18.28
CA ALA A 319 -12.51 -7.79 19.69
C ALA A 319 -12.96 -9.24 19.95
N LEU A 320 -13.90 -9.75 19.12
CA LEU A 320 -14.36 -11.14 19.21
C LEU A 320 -13.22 -12.14 19.02
N ASN A 321 -12.40 -11.96 17.98
CA ASN A 321 -11.30 -12.88 17.71
C ASN A 321 -10.27 -12.91 18.84
N GLU A 322 -9.90 -11.75 19.38
CA GLU A 322 -8.91 -11.67 20.43
C GLU A 322 -9.43 -12.24 21.77
N ARG A 323 -10.68 -11.89 22.15
CA ARG A 323 -11.26 -12.44 23.38
C ARG A 323 -11.56 -13.91 23.27
N ALA A 324 -11.98 -14.40 22.11
CA ALA A 324 -12.16 -15.83 21.86
C ALA A 324 -10.85 -16.62 21.95
N ARG A 325 -9.72 -16.08 21.43
CA ARG A 325 -8.39 -16.69 21.60
C ARG A 325 -7.96 -16.80 23.04
N GLN A 326 -8.35 -15.82 23.86
CA GLN A 326 -8.09 -15.82 25.31
C GLN A 326 -9.13 -16.60 26.11
N GLN A 327 -10.13 -17.21 25.45
CA GLN A 327 -11.24 -17.94 26.05
C GLN A 327 -12.07 -17.10 27.04
N ALA A 328 -12.06 -15.78 26.89
CA ALA A 328 -12.76 -14.82 27.74
C ALA A 328 -14.18 -14.56 27.20
N TRP A 329 -15.03 -15.59 27.25
CA TRP A 329 -16.38 -15.61 26.66
C TRP A 329 -17.35 -14.61 27.31
N LEU A 330 -17.17 -14.31 28.59
CA LEU A 330 -18.01 -13.37 29.33
C LEU A 330 -17.86 -11.92 28.80
N ASP A 331 -16.75 -11.61 28.17
CA ASP A 331 -16.52 -10.25 27.64
C ASP A 331 -17.35 -9.95 26.41
N PHE A 332 -17.95 -10.97 25.78
CA PHE A 332 -18.81 -10.79 24.61
C PHE A 332 -20.04 -9.94 24.90
N ASP A 333 -20.55 -10.00 26.13
CA ASP A 333 -21.65 -9.14 26.57
C ASP A 333 -21.23 -7.66 26.52
N HIS A 334 -20.00 -7.35 26.87
CA HIS A 334 -19.48 -5.97 26.80
C HIS A 334 -19.20 -5.50 25.37
N ILE A 335 -18.88 -6.42 24.46
CA ILE A 335 -18.61 -6.11 23.05
C ILE A 335 -19.92 -5.87 22.28
N PHE A 336 -20.95 -6.68 22.52
CA PHE A 336 -22.17 -6.71 21.73
C PHE A 336 -23.38 -6.08 22.40
N GLU A 337 -23.38 -5.89 23.75
CA GLU A 337 -24.46 -5.21 24.46
C GLU A 337 -24.39 -3.69 24.24
N ARG A 338 -25.48 -3.12 23.76
CA ARG A 338 -25.67 -1.67 23.69
C ARG A 338 -26.69 -1.23 24.72
N LYS A 339 -26.38 -0.17 25.46
CA LYS A 339 -27.35 0.50 26.31
C LYS A 339 -28.40 1.13 25.41
N ALA A 340 -29.63 0.62 25.43
CA ALA A 340 -30.75 1.26 24.74
C ALA A 340 -31.05 2.61 25.40
N TRP A 341 -30.89 3.71 24.66
CA TRP A 341 -31.05 5.08 25.17
C TRP A 341 -32.45 5.36 25.74
N LEU A 342 -33.46 4.65 25.29
CA LEU A 342 -34.88 4.88 25.66
C LEU A 342 -35.47 3.85 26.64
N LYS A 343 -34.81 2.75 26.96
CA LYS A 343 -35.33 1.76 27.91
C LYS A 343 -34.26 1.36 28.91
N LEU A 344 -34.33 1.97 30.09
CA LEU A 344 -33.41 1.85 31.19
C LEU A 344 -33.08 0.41 31.67
N LYS A 345 -33.75 -0.62 31.15
CA LYS A 345 -33.60 -2.02 31.63
C LYS A 345 -33.43 -3.08 30.56
N GLN A 346 -33.47 -2.77 29.26
CA GLN A 346 -33.29 -3.78 28.22
C GLN A 346 -31.96 -3.57 27.50
N LYS A 347 -30.97 -4.39 27.88
CA LYS A 347 -29.75 -4.55 27.12
C LYS A 347 -30.09 -5.24 25.79
N SER A 348 -29.83 -4.60 24.66
CA SER A 348 -30.02 -5.22 23.35
C SER A 348 -28.67 -5.74 22.84
N PHE A 349 -28.60 -7.04 22.62
CA PHE A 349 -27.46 -7.67 21.97
C PHE A 349 -27.55 -7.43 20.46
N LYS A 350 -26.69 -6.61 19.90
CA LYS A 350 -26.67 -6.28 18.49
C LYS A 350 -25.33 -6.62 17.87
N ILE A 351 -25.37 -7.37 16.78
CA ILE A 351 -24.20 -7.81 16.00
C ILE A 351 -24.22 -7.09 14.65
N ASN A 352 -23.10 -6.46 14.25
CA ASN A 352 -22.95 -5.85 12.93
C ASN A 352 -22.11 -6.72 11.99
N ILE A 353 -21.49 -7.78 12.48
CA ILE A 353 -20.76 -8.77 11.68
C ILE A 353 -21.70 -9.88 11.20
N PRO A 354 -21.43 -10.54 10.07
CA PRO A 354 -22.24 -11.66 9.57
C PRO A 354 -22.27 -12.82 10.56
N ILE A 355 -23.45 -13.14 11.08
CA ILE A 355 -23.65 -14.13 12.16
C ILE A 355 -23.10 -15.50 11.79
N ASP A 356 -23.31 -15.96 10.56
CA ASP A 356 -22.84 -17.29 10.11
C ASP A 356 -21.31 -17.40 10.21
N ARG A 357 -20.60 -16.37 9.74
CA ARG A 357 -19.13 -16.32 9.83
C ARG A 357 -18.65 -16.24 11.27
N THR A 358 -19.38 -15.51 12.10
CA THR A 358 -19.11 -15.40 13.53
C THR A 358 -19.21 -16.76 14.22
N ILE A 359 -20.29 -17.52 13.99
CA ILE A 359 -20.51 -18.86 14.58
C ILE A 359 -19.40 -19.82 14.11
N LEU A 360 -19.11 -19.85 12.80
CA LEU A 360 -18.04 -20.70 12.27
C LEU A 360 -16.66 -20.34 12.82
N ARG A 361 -16.41 -19.06 13.03
CA ARG A 361 -15.16 -18.60 13.64
C ARG A 361 -15.05 -18.99 15.09
N LEU A 362 -16.11 -18.80 15.87
CA LEU A 362 -16.17 -19.24 17.28
C LEU A 362 -15.97 -20.75 17.40
N TYR A 363 -16.60 -21.54 16.54
CA TYR A 363 -16.39 -22.97 16.48
C TYR A 363 -14.92 -23.33 16.19
N SER A 364 -14.28 -22.64 15.23
CA SER A 364 -12.85 -22.85 14.94
C SER A 364 -11.91 -22.46 16.09
N LEU A 365 -12.38 -21.63 17.02
CA LEU A 365 -11.67 -21.22 18.25
C LEU A 365 -12.10 -22.02 19.47
N HIS A 366 -12.79 -23.14 19.27
CA HIS A 366 -13.24 -24.06 20.32
C HIS A 366 -14.15 -23.42 21.37
N ALA A 367 -15.05 -22.52 20.92
CA ALA A 367 -16.04 -21.93 21.81
C ALA A 367 -16.97 -23.02 22.38
N PRO A 368 -17.31 -22.95 23.70
CA PRO A 368 -18.23 -23.90 24.32
C PRO A 368 -19.64 -23.76 23.75
N ASP A 369 -20.41 -24.87 23.80
CA ASP A 369 -21.77 -24.98 23.22
C ASP A 369 -22.72 -23.86 23.69
N PRO A 370 -22.79 -23.46 24.97
CA PRO A 370 -23.63 -22.34 25.41
C PRO A 370 -23.33 -21.02 24.68
N VAL A 371 -22.03 -20.74 24.41
CA VAL A 371 -21.63 -19.52 23.66
C VAL A 371 -22.09 -19.62 22.22
N LEU A 372 -21.86 -20.76 21.55
CA LEU A 372 -22.33 -20.99 20.18
C LEU A 372 -23.85 -20.86 20.08
N ASN A 373 -24.58 -21.40 21.05
CA ASN A 373 -26.04 -21.33 21.07
C ASN A 373 -26.57 -19.88 21.25
N THR A 374 -25.86 -19.03 22.00
CA THR A 374 -26.22 -17.60 22.13
C THR A 374 -26.20 -16.91 20.78
N PHE A 375 -25.23 -17.18 19.93
CA PHE A 375 -25.15 -16.62 18.58
C PHE A 375 -26.11 -17.30 17.61
N LEU A 376 -26.29 -18.64 17.70
CA LEU A 376 -27.30 -19.38 16.93
C LEU A 376 -28.72 -18.87 17.18
N ALA A 377 -29.03 -18.47 18.42
CA ALA A 377 -30.32 -17.90 18.78
C ALA A 377 -30.64 -16.57 18.09
N LYS A 378 -29.66 -15.88 17.53
CA LYS A 378 -29.84 -14.62 16.79
C LYS A 378 -30.21 -14.82 15.32
N LEU A 379 -30.15 -16.05 14.82
CA LEU A 379 -30.63 -16.38 13.47
C LEU A 379 -32.16 -16.47 13.48
N GLU A 380 -32.80 -15.66 12.63
CA GLU A 380 -34.24 -15.60 12.51
C GLU A 380 -34.82 -16.84 11.81
N ASP A 381 -34.11 -17.32 10.77
CA ASP A 381 -34.56 -18.51 10.01
C ASP A 381 -34.20 -19.80 10.75
N PRO A 382 -35.21 -20.58 11.18
CA PRO A 382 -34.99 -21.84 11.92
C PRO A 382 -34.27 -22.90 11.09
N HIS A 383 -34.49 -22.96 9.77
CA HIS A 383 -33.83 -23.97 8.90
C HIS A 383 -32.33 -23.65 8.78
N ARG A 384 -31.99 -22.38 8.58
CA ARG A 384 -30.61 -21.95 8.55
C ARG A 384 -29.92 -22.15 9.90
N ARG A 385 -30.65 -21.87 11.01
CA ARG A 385 -30.17 -22.12 12.36
C ARG A 385 -29.86 -23.62 12.57
N LEU A 386 -30.76 -24.54 12.15
CA LEU A 386 -30.56 -25.97 12.25
C LEU A 386 -29.35 -26.45 11.44
N ALA A 387 -29.24 -25.97 10.20
CA ALA A 387 -28.12 -26.33 9.32
C ALA A 387 -26.76 -25.89 9.92
N LEU A 388 -26.66 -24.67 10.47
CA LEU A 388 -25.45 -24.18 11.13
C LEU A 388 -25.20 -24.94 12.46
N ALA A 389 -26.21 -25.15 13.28
CA ALA A 389 -26.08 -25.88 14.54
C ALA A 389 -25.51 -27.29 14.31
N ARG A 390 -25.97 -27.98 13.26
CA ARG A 390 -25.41 -29.29 12.85
C ARG A 390 -23.96 -29.16 12.40
N LYS A 391 -23.63 -28.13 11.61
CA LYS A 391 -22.28 -27.91 11.11
C LYS A 391 -21.26 -27.65 12.22
N VAL A 392 -21.67 -26.95 13.28
CA VAL A 392 -20.80 -26.66 14.44
C VAL A 392 -20.98 -27.63 15.58
N ASN A 393 -21.79 -28.68 15.37
CA ASN A 393 -22.10 -29.74 16.36
C ASN A 393 -22.58 -29.16 17.71
N SER A 394 -23.37 -28.07 17.67
CA SER A 394 -24.00 -27.51 18.87
C SER A 394 -25.23 -28.28 19.24
N LYS A 395 -25.15 -29.11 20.27
CA LYS A 395 -26.22 -30.01 20.68
C LYS A 395 -27.45 -29.24 21.16
N HIS A 396 -27.27 -28.21 21.98
CA HIS A 396 -28.37 -27.34 22.43
C HIS A 396 -28.97 -26.55 21.26
N GLY A 397 -28.09 -26.02 20.34
CA GLY A 397 -28.54 -25.28 19.17
C GLY A 397 -29.40 -26.11 18.21
N ILE A 398 -29.11 -27.43 18.07
CA ILE A 398 -29.93 -28.38 17.28
C ILE A 398 -31.29 -28.56 17.92
N VAL A 399 -31.34 -28.82 19.22
CA VAL A 399 -32.60 -28.98 19.95
C VAL A 399 -33.47 -27.74 19.84
N ASP A 400 -32.91 -26.57 20.09
CA ASP A 400 -33.65 -25.30 20.03
C ASP A 400 -34.19 -25.00 18.61
N ALA A 401 -33.42 -25.30 17.57
CA ALA A 401 -33.86 -25.14 16.19
C ALA A 401 -35.00 -26.09 15.83
N LEU A 402 -34.93 -27.34 16.25
CA LEU A 402 -36.00 -28.32 16.06
C LEU A 402 -37.27 -27.97 16.81
N VAL A 403 -37.15 -27.39 18.01
CA VAL A 403 -38.29 -26.85 18.76
C VAL A 403 -38.97 -25.70 18.01
N LEU A 404 -38.21 -24.81 17.42
CA LEU A 404 -38.72 -23.69 16.62
C LEU A 404 -39.43 -24.19 15.35
N LEU A 405 -38.87 -25.21 14.69
CA LEU A 405 -39.47 -25.87 13.52
C LEU A 405 -40.70 -26.67 13.87
N LYS A 406 -40.94 -26.97 15.16
CA LYS A 406 -41.98 -27.87 15.66
C LYS A 406 -41.87 -29.28 15.08
N ASP A 407 -40.67 -29.70 14.67
CA ASP A 407 -40.42 -31.03 14.14
C ASP A 407 -40.16 -32.03 15.30
N ARG A 408 -41.26 -32.61 15.77
CA ARG A 408 -41.21 -33.57 16.86
C ARG A 408 -40.51 -34.86 16.47
N ALA A 409 -40.76 -35.36 15.25
CA ALA A 409 -40.21 -36.64 14.81
C ALA A 409 -38.67 -36.58 14.74
N GLU A 410 -38.14 -35.51 14.19
CA GLU A 410 -36.70 -35.33 14.11
C GLU A 410 -36.09 -35.09 15.50
N LEU A 411 -36.78 -34.34 16.39
CA LEU A 411 -36.32 -34.12 17.76
C LEU A 411 -36.29 -35.44 18.58
N GLU A 412 -37.29 -36.34 18.41
CA GLU A 412 -37.28 -37.67 19.03
C GLU A 412 -36.15 -38.55 18.50
N ASN A 413 -35.92 -38.53 17.19
CA ASN A 413 -34.78 -39.22 16.57
C ASN A 413 -33.45 -38.68 17.08
N TYR A 414 -33.30 -37.34 17.15
CA TYR A 414 -32.09 -36.73 17.67
C TYR A 414 -31.84 -37.06 19.15
N ARG A 415 -32.88 -37.03 20.01
CA ARG A 415 -32.77 -37.45 21.40
C ARG A 415 -32.27 -38.91 21.51
N ASN A 416 -32.77 -39.80 20.64
CA ASN A 416 -32.38 -41.22 20.66
C ASN A 416 -30.92 -41.42 20.21
N SER A 417 -30.35 -40.47 19.43
CA SER A 417 -28.95 -40.51 19.01
C SER A 417 -27.99 -39.99 20.08
N LEU A 418 -28.51 -39.37 21.15
CA LEU A 418 -27.68 -38.85 22.24
C LEU A 418 -27.47 -39.94 23.31
N ASP A 419 -26.28 -39.95 23.93
CA ASP A 419 -25.94 -40.94 24.96
C ASP A 419 -26.85 -40.82 26.19
N THR A 420 -27.17 -41.98 26.76
CA THR A 420 -28.03 -42.08 27.97
C THR A 420 -27.33 -41.48 29.18
N GLY A 421 -28.02 -40.54 29.88
CA GLY A 421 -27.50 -39.90 31.10
C GLY A 421 -26.74 -38.60 30.85
N THR A 422 -26.63 -38.12 29.60
CA THR A 422 -26.02 -36.84 29.31
C THR A 422 -26.97 -35.65 29.53
N GLU A 423 -26.42 -34.50 29.87
CA GLU A 423 -27.18 -33.27 30.10
C GLU A 423 -27.97 -32.86 28.83
N GLU A 424 -27.35 -33.02 27.66
CA GLU A 424 -27.95 -32.71 26.38
C GLU A 424 -29.20 -33.57 26.07
N ARG A 425 -29.18 -34.86 26.48
CA ARG A 425 -30.35 -35.73 26.35
C ARG A 425 -31.48 -35.28 27.26
N LEU A 426 -31.16 -34.92 28.53
CA LEU A 426 -32.16 -34.38 29.45
C LEU A 426 -32.75 -33.06 28.90
N TYR A 427 -31.91 -32.22 28.28
CA TYR A 427 -32.36 -31.01 27.64
C TYR A 427 -33.34 -31.29 26.49
N ALA A 428 -33.04 -32.24 25.61
CA ALA A 428 -33.91 -32.69 24.52
C ALA A 428 -35.24 -33.28 25.06
N GLU A 429 -35.20 -34.09 26.13
CA GLU A 429 -36.40 -34.62 26.77
C GLU A 429 -37.31 -33.55 27.37
N ASN A 430 -36.73 -32.56 28.03
CA ASN A 430 -37.47 -31.41 28.56
C ASN A 430 -38.08 -30.56 27.44
N ALA A 431 -37.38 -30.40 26.33
CA ALA A 431 -37.89 -29.73 25.14
C ALA A 431 -39.09 -30.48 24.53
N LEU A 432 -39.02 -31.79 24.43
CA LEU A 432 -40.15 -32.63 23.98
C LEU A 432 -41.38 -32.55 24.91
N LYS A 433 -41.17 -32.56 26.23
CA LYS A 433 -42.26 -32.39 27.23
C LYS A 433 -42.93 -31.01 27.06
N SER A 434 -42.12 -29.94 26.84
CA SER A 434 -42.65 -28.58 26.64
C SER A 434 -43.49 -28.47 25.36
N LEU A 435 -43.05 -29.08 24.26
CA LEU A 435 -43.82 -29.16 23.02
C LEU A 435 -45.13 -29.87 23.20
N ASN A 436 -45.15 -31.03 23.89
CA ASN A 436 -46.35 -31.79 24.15
C ASN A 436 -47.38 -31.02 25.00
N ASN A 437 -46.93 -30.26 25.97
CA ASN A 437 -47.81 -29.42 26.81
C ASN A 437 -48.43 -28.24 26.02
N LYS A 438 -47.64 -27.59 25.14
CA LYS A 438 -48.17 -26.54 24.25
C LYS A 438 -49.19 -27.07 23.27
N TRP A 439 -48.98 -28.25 22.67
CA TRP A 439 -49.95 -28.88 21.78
C TRP A 439 -51.27 -29.22 22.47
N LYS A 440 -51.22 -29.73 23.71
CA LYS A 440 -52.42 -29.99 24.51
C LYS A 440 -53.20 -28.67 24.80
N SER A 441 -52.48 -27.58 25.11
CA SER A 441 -53.13 -26.31 25.38
C SER A 441 -53.71 -25.65 24.11
N ASP A 442 -53.06 -25.78 22.96
CA ASP A 442 -53.56 -25.24 21.69
C ASP A 442 -54.72 -26.07 21.14
N ALA A 443 -54.70 -27.41 21.31
CA ALA A 443 -55.82 -28.30 20.97
C ALA A 443 -57.04 -27.99 21.84
N MET A 444 -56.85 -27.69 23.15
CA MET A 444 -57.96 -27.26 24.03
C MET A 444 -58.55 -25.90 23.69
N LYS A 445 -57.74 -24.98 23.08
CA LYS A 445 -58.23 -23.69 22.61
C LYS A 445 -59.00 -23.77 21.30
N LEU A 446 -58.78 -24.80 20.48
CA LEU A 446 -59.48 -25.05 19.23
C LEU A 446 -60.82 -25.78 19.45
N ILE A 447 -61.04 -26.35 20.63
CA ILE A 447 -62.28 -27.08 21.02
C ILE A 447 -63.23 -26.18 21.80
N LYS A 448 -62.79 -24.96 22.18
CA LYS A 448 -63.64 -23.89 22.72
C LYS A 448 -63.97 -22.85 21.62
#